data_be0be079f3eac1b6a23b1f9ad9edbbf7
#
_entry.id   be0be079f3eac1b6a23b1f9ad9edbbf7
#
_cell.length_a   1.000
_cell.length_b   1.000
_cell.length_c   1.000
_cell.angle_alpha   90.00
_cell.angle_beta   90.00
_cell.angle_gamma   90.00
#
_symmetry.space_group_name_H-M   'P 1'
#
loop_
_entity.id
_entity.type
_entity.pdbx_description
1 polymer ?
#
loop_
_entity_poly.entity_id
_entity_poly.type
_entity_poly.pdbx_seq_one_letter_code
_entity_poly.pdbx_strand_id
1 'polypeptide(L)'
;PWRAKNSIYAEHRSAGATILGIRFIKQEWTCEVLGDSCLIVVESNKVRDIISSSDSSTFDNYPDYYDSDSNKPGKGKLNDNAKGELSDANSLLLVSDPFSDFLSRHRDDEELIKQIFAIKNHQEFETFVEKWRDEGMHNDDSTLVIVEYDGKDEFNLGEIDDIANLIKVESKNEKNELNEDDNKSEKNSDESEKAIKDIN
;
A
#
# COMPACT_ATOMS: atom_id res chain seq x y z
N PRO A 1 -10.03 20.95 21.08
CA PRO A 1 -11.45 21.21 20.77
C PRO A 1 -12.05 20.18 19.79
N TRP A 2 -11.29 19.66 18.81
CA TRP A 2 -11.80 18.64 17.88
C TRP A 2 -12.03 17.26 18.53
N ARG A 3 -11.25 16.93 19.55
CA ARG A 3 -11.41 15.67 20.31
C ARG A 3 -12.76 15.58 21.03
N ALA A 4 -13.26 16.69 21.54
CA ALA A 4 -14.53 16.70 22.26
C ALA A 4 -15.75 16.58 21.33
N LYS A 5 -15.65 17.09 20.09
CA LYS A 5 -16.75 16.97 19.10
C LYS A 5 -16.86 15.57 18.51
N ASN A 6 -15.76 14.81 18.49
CA ASN A 6 -15.74 13.47 17.89
C ASN A 6 -15.98 12.34 18.88
N SER A 7 -16.02 12.62 20.20
CA SER A 7 -16.20 11.57 21.21
C SER A 7 -17.55 10.85 21.11
N ILE A 8 -18.62 11.55 20.74
CA ILE A 8 -19.96 10.95 20.57
C ILE A 8 -20.01 10.05 19.32
N TYR A 9 -19.17 10.34 18.31
CA TYR A 9 -19.12 9.54 17.10
C TYR A 9 -18.05 8.42 17.18
N ALA A 10 -17.10 8.51 18.10
CA ALA A 10 -16.05 7.51 18.29
C ALA A 10 -16.60 6.21 18.92
N GLU A 11 -17.65 6.29 19.72
CA GLU A 11 -18.25 5.12 20.41
C GLU A 11 -18.91 4.11 19.44
N HIS A 12 -19.15 4.49 18.18
CA HIS A 12 -19.83 3.64 17.20
C HIS A 12 -19.07 3.44 15.87
N ARG A 13 -17.82 3.89 15.77
CA ARG A 13 -17.02 3.70 14.58
C ARG A 13 -16.11 2.50 14.74
N SER A 14 -16.44 1.45 14.03
CA SER A 14 -15.49 0.39 13.73
C SER A 14 -14.62 0.77 12.53
N ALA A 15 -13.43 0.21 12.47
CA ALA A 15 -12.51 0.29 11.33
C ALA A 15 -12.46 -1.07 10.66
N GLY A 16 -12.48 -1.08 9.32
CA GLY A 16 -12.22 -2.27 8.53
C GLY A 16 -10.75 -2.35 8.15
N ALA A 17 -10.21 -3.56 8.05
CA ALA A 17 -8.88 -3.81 7.54
C ALA A 17 -8.86 -5.03 6.61
N THR A 18 -8.19 -4.90 5.47
CA THR A 18 -7.79 -6.01 4.60
C THR A 18 -6.50 -6.64 5.09
N ILE A 19 -6.22 -7.86 4.73
CA ILE A 19 -5.00 -8.58 5.14
C ILE A 19 -4.47 -9.36 3.96
N LEU A 20 -3.17 -9.20 3.71
CA LEU A 20 -2.38 -10.09 2.86
C LEU A 20 -1.13 -10.48 3.65
N GLY A 21 -1.08 -11.72 4.09
CA GLY A 21 0.01 -12.27 4.87
C GLY A 21 0.64 -13.47 4.20
N ILE A 22 1.97 -13.57 4.20
CA ILE A 22 2.70 -14.74 3.73
C ILE A 22 3.68 -15.20 4.81
N ARG A 23 3.75 -16.50 4.99
CA ARG A 23 4.69 -17.16 5.90
C ARG A 23 5.53 -18.15 5.12
N PHE A 24 6.83 -18.13 5.38
CA PHE A 24 7.78 -19.08 4.82
C PHE A 24 8.31 -20.04 5.89
N ILE A 25 8.44 -21.31 5.50
CA ILE A 25 9.22 -22.30 6.22
C ILE A 25 10.17 -22.92 5.19
N LYS A 26 11.40 -22.45 5.17
CA LYS A 26 12.36 -22.68 4.07
C LYS A 26 11.75 -22.17 2.76
N GLN A 27 11.63 -23.03 1.76
CA GLN A 27 11.03 -22.70 0.45
C GLN A 27 9.51 -22.85 0.42
N GLU A 28 8.93 -23.58 1.39
CA GLU A 28 7.47 -23.71 1.47
C GLU A 28 6.85 -22.40 1.98
N TRP A 29 5.81 -21.96 1.31
CA TRP A 29 5.03 -20.79 1.73
C TRP A 29 3.56 -21.12 1.93
N THR A 30 2.97 -20.38 2.87
CA THR A 30 1.51 -20.34 3.09
C THR A 30 1.07 -18.89 3.07
N CYS A 31 -0.12 -18.62 2.52
CA CYS A 31 -0.65 -17.27 2.39
C CYS A 31 -2.06 -17.19 2.98
N GLU A 32 -2.31 -16.07 3.67
CA GLU A 32 -3.62 -15.69 4.18
C GLU A 32 -4.05 -14.39 3.53
N VAL A 33 -5.23 -14.37 2.91
CA VAL A 33 -5.75 -13.21 2.19
C VAL A 33 -7.18 -12.91 2.62
N LEU A 34 -7.44 -11.66 2.99
CA LEU A 34 -8.77 -11.11 3.15
C LEU A 34 -8.78 -9.69 2.58
N GLY A 35 -9.56 -9.48 1.53
CA GLY A 35 -9.66 -8.19 0.84
C GLY A 35 -9.28 -8.29 -0.63
N ASP A 36 -8.86 -7.17 -1.18
CA ASP A 36 -8.56 -6.93 -2.59
C ASP A 36 -7.07 -6.94 -2.93
N SER A 37 -6.21 -6.93 -1.90
CA SER A 37 -4.78 -7.23 -2.07
C SER A 37 -4.59 -8.70 -2.45
N CYS A 38 -3.61 -9.00 -3.31
CA CYS A 38 -3.40 -10.34 -3.84
C CYS A 38 -1.95 -10.81 -3.70
N LEU A 39 -1.80 -12.12 -3.57
CA LEU A 39 -0.55 -12.80 -3.86
C LEU A 39 -0.60 -13.29 -5.31
N ILE A 40 0.38 -12.88 -6.11
CA ILE A 40 0.52 -13.29 -7.51
C ILE A 40 1.71 -14.23 -7.62
N VAL A 41 1.50 -15.38 -8.21
CA VAL A 41 2.56 -16.33 -8.54
C VAL A 41 2.97 -16.12 -9.99
N VAL A 42 4.23 -15.80 -10.20
CA VAL A 42 4.83 -15.59 -11.53
C VAL A 42 5.71 -16.80 -11.88
N GLU A 43 5.55 -17.32 -13.07
CA GLU A 43 6.35 -18.39 -13.64
C GLU A 43 6.65 -18.10 -15.11
N SER A 44 7.91 -18.25 -15.53
CA SER A 44 8.34 -17.96 -16.93
C SER A 44 7.91 -16.57 -17.42
N ASN A 45 8.02 -15.53 -16.57
CA ASN A 45 7.58 -14.15 -16.83
C ASN A 45 6.09 -14.01 -17.17
N LYS A 46 5.24 -14.87 -16.65
CA LYS A 46 3.78 -14.79 -16.79
C LYS A 46 3.09 -14.96 -15.44
N VAL A 47 1.93 -14.37 -15.31
CA VAL A 47 1.08 -14.59 -14.15
C VAL A 47 0.47 -15.98 -14.24
N ARG A 48 1.00 -16.91 -13.44
CA ARG A 48 0.47 -18.26 -13.33
C ARG A 48 -0.82 -18.31 -12.52
N ASP A 49 -0.79 -17.65 -11.35
CA ASP A 49 -1.90 -17.70 -10.40
C ASP A 49 -2.09 -16.37 -9.69
N ILE A 50 -3.32 -16.03 -9.32
CA ILE A 50 -3.69 -14.87 -8.52
C ILE A 50 -4.51 -15.39 -7.33
N ILE A 51 -3.99 -15.18 -6.14
CA ILE A 51 -4.57 -15.65 -4.88
C ILE A 51 -5.17 -14.46 -4.16
N SER A 52 -6.49 -14.44 -4.04
CA SER A 52 -7.28 -13.41 -3.35
C SER A 52 -8.32 -14.04 -2.43
N SER A 53 -9.00 -13.26 -1.60
CA SER A 53 -10.12 -13.75 -0.78
C SER A 53 -11.42 -13.85 -1.56
N SER A 54 -11.60 -13.01 -2.58
CA SER A 54 -12.76 -12.98 -3.46
C SER A 54 -12.43 -13.52 -4.84
N ASP A 55 -13.44 -13.83 -5.62
CA ASP A 55 -13.25 -14.17 -7.02
C ASP A 55 -12.61 -12.98 -7.74
N SER A 56 -11.42 -13.20 -8.31
CA SER A 56 -10.60 -12.17 -8.97
C SER A 56 -11.27 -11.46 -10.15
N SER A 57 -12.49 -11.85 -10.47
CA SER A 57 -13.35 -11.16 -11.46
C SER A 57 -14.06 -9.91 -10.93
N THR A 58 -13.99 -9.65 -9.61
CA THR A 58 -14.73 -8.56 -8.97
C THR A 58 -13.84 -7.76 -8.01
N PHE A 59 -12.85 -7.03 -8.56
CA PHE A 59 -12.21 -5.95 -7.81
C PHE A 59 -13.19 -4.77 -7.75
N ASP A 60 -13.98 -4.70 -6.68
CA ASP A 60 -14.94 -3.61 -6.45
C ASP A 60 -14.46 -2.69 -5.31
N ASN A 61 -15.08 -1.51 -5.18
CA ASN A 61 -14.76 -0.54 -4.14
C ASN A 61 -15.21 -0.97 -2.73
N TYR A 62 -15.60 -2.22 -2.54
CA TYR A 62 -16.12 -2.77 -1.28
C TYR A 62 -15.45 -4.10 -0.94
N PRO A 63 -14.13 -4.10 -0.65
CA PRO A 63 -13.40 -5.34 -0.37
C PRO A 63 -13.96 -6.07 0.85
N ASP A 64 -13.62 -7.33 0.95
CA ASP A 64 -13.77 -8.09 2.17
C ASP A 64 -12.83 -7.54 3.24
N TYR A 65 -13.24 -7.51 4.52
CA TYR A 65 -12.47 -6.90 5.59
C TYR A 65 -12.74 -7.51 6.96
N TYR A 66 -11.78 -7.42 7.86
CA TYR A 66 -12.01 -7.58 9.30
C TYR A 66 -12.53 -6.28 9.89
N ASP A 67 -13.53 -6.40 10.78
CA ASP A 67 -14.04 -5.26 11.54
C ASP A 67 -13.37 -5.20 12.92
N SER A 68 -12.97 -4.02 13.36
CA SER A 68 -12.40 -3.80 14.69
C SER A 68 -13.42 -3.96 15.84
N ASP A 69 -14.70 -3.92 15.54
CA ASP A 69 -15.76 -4.24 16.49
C ASP A 69 -16.01 -5.76 16.49
N SER A 70 -15.62 -6.44 17.56
CA SER A 70 -15.78 -7.89 17.71
C SER A 70 -17.23 -8.39 17.63
N ASN A 71 -18.21 -7.49 17.77
CA ASN A 71 -19.62 -7.82 17.61
C ASN A 71 -20.11 -7.77 16.16
N LYS A 72 -19.25 -7.27 15.24
CA LYS A 72 -19.50 -7.23 13.81
C LYS A 72 -18.61 -8.26 13.12
N PRO A 73 -19.15 -9.19 12.37
CA PRO A 73 -18.38 -10.29 11.79
C PRO A 73 -17.41 -9.86 10.67
N GLY A 74 -17.35 -8.57 10.33
CA GLY A 74 -16.67 -8.15 9.12
C GLY A 74 -17.42 -8.57 7.85
N LYS A 75 -16.75 -8.53 6.69
CA LYS A 75 -17.29 -8.98 5.41
C LYS A 75 -16.32 -9.97 4.78
N GLY A 76 -16.85 -11.02 4.19
CA GLY A 76 -16.09 -12.00 3.42
C GLY A 76 -15.51 -13.14 4.24
N LYS A 77 -14.70 -13.94 3.59
CA LYS A 77 -14.05 -15.11 4.17
C LYS A 77 -12.57 -15.10 3.89
N LEU A 78 -11.79 -15.28 4.95
CA LEU A 78 -10.35 -15.45 4.84
C LEU A 78 -10.03 -16.65 3.92
N ASN A 79 -9.18 -16.43 2.92
CA ASN A 79 -8.53 -17.51 2.18
C ASN A 79 -7.21 -17.86 2.89
N ASP A 80 -7.22 -18.97 3.62
CA ASP A 80 -6.09 -19.48 4.40
C ASP A 80 -5.52 -20.81 3.84
N ASN A 81 -5.96 -21.20 2.65
CA ASN A 81 -5.60 -22.48 2.05
C ASN A 81 -4.52 -22.39 0.98
N ALA A 82 -4.10 -21.18 0.64
CA ALA A 82 -3.09 -20.98 -0.39
C ALA A 82 -1.70 -21.35 0.13
N LYS A 83 -1.02 -22.18 -0.63
CA LYS A 83 0.33 -22.66 -0.31
C LYS A 83 1.08 -23.07 -1.57
N GLY A 84 2.40 -23.08 -1.48
CA GLY A 84 3.26 -23.53 -2.57
C GLY A 84 4.72 -23.59 -2.14
N GLU A 85 5.59 -23.66 -3.13
CA GLU A 85 7.03 -23.71 -2.95
C GLU A 85 7.67 -22.58 -3.78
N LEU A 86 8.61 -21.84 -3.20
CA LEU A 86 9.42 -20.85 -3.87
C LEU A 86 10.68 -21.52 -4.42
N SER A 87 10.99 -21.28 -5.68
CA SER A 87 12.12 -21.90 -6.38
C SER A 87 12.65 -20.96 -7.48
N ASP A 88 13.74 -21.34 -8.14
CA ASP A 88 14.28 -20.61 -9.30
C ASP A 88 13.28 -20.53 -10.49
N ALA A 89 12.26 -21.36 -10.50
CA ALA A 89 11.26 -21.40 -11.57
C ALA A 89 10.12 -20.40 -11.37
N ASN A 90 9.94 -19.88 -10.16
CA ASN A 90 8.84 -18.98 -9.84
C ASN A 90 9.26 -17.84 -8.90
N SER A 91 8.45 -16.79 -8.90
CA SER A 91 8.57 -15.64 -8.00
C SER A 91 7.19 -15.25 -7.50
N LEU A 92 7.14 -14.51 -6.39
CA LEU A 92 5.90 -14.05 -5.79
C LEU A 92 5.85 -12.53 -5.78
N LEU A 93 4.67 -11.98 -6.09
CA LEU A 93 4.39 -10.55 -5.93
C LEU A 93 3.23 -10.39 -4.93
N LEU A 94 3.45 -9.61 -3.87
CA LEU A 94 2.37 -9.18 -3.00
C LEU A 94 1.98 -7.76 -3.41
N VAL A 95 0.72 -7.56 -3.75
CA VAL A 95 0.27 -6.34 -4.42
C VAL A 95 -1.05 -5.83 -3.86
N SER A 96 -1.23 -4.50 -3.88
CA SER A 96 -2.52 -3.87 -3.62
C SER A 96 -3.43 -3.95 -4.86
N ASP A 97 -4.69 -3.56 -4.70
CA ASP A 97 -5.74 -3.66 -5.70
C ASP A 97 -5.42 -3.07 -7.09
N PRO A 98 -4.76 -1.87 -7.25
CA PRO A 98 -4.44 -1.37 -8.58
C PRO A 98 -3.57 -2.34 -9.38
N PHE A 99 -2.60 -2.97 -8.74
CA PHE A 99 -1.76 -3.98 -9.37
C PHE A 99 -2.52 -5.28 -9.61
N SER A 100 -3.35 -5.71 -8.65
CA SER A 100 -4.11 -6.95 -8.75
C SER A 100 -5.03 -6.94 -9.97
N ASP A 101 -5.83 -5.89 -10.14
CA ASP A 101 -6.70 -5.69 -11.29
C ASP A 101 -5.89 -5.58 -12.59
N PHE A 102 -4.84 -4.74 -12.58
CA PHE A 102 -4.02 -4.53 -13.77
C PHE A 102 -3.34 -5.82 -14.25
N LEU A 103 -2.68 -6.56 -13.36
CA LEU A 103 -2.00 -7.82 -13.69
C LEU A 103 -2.99 -8.94 -14.05
N SER A 104 -4.21 -8.92 -13.52
CA SER A 104 -5.25 -9.87 -13.90
C SER A 104 -5.64 -9.77 -15.37
N ARG A 105 -5.60 -8.55 -15.93
CA ARG A 105 -5.89 -8.24 -17.34
C ARG A 105 -4.69 -8.46 -18.28
N HIS A 106 -3.46 -8.49 -17.73
CA HIS A 106 -2.21 -8.56 -18.49
C HIS A 106 -1.38 -9.82 -18.15
N ARG A 107 -2.04 -10.94 -17.87
CA ARG A 107 -1.41 -12.19 -17.39
C ARG A 107 -0.29 -12.71 -18.24
N ASP A 108 -0.41 -12.57 -19.56
CA ASP A 108 0.52 -13.08 -20.55
C ASP A 108 1.52 -12.04 -21.06
N ASP A 109 1.51 -10.83 -20.50
CA ASP A 109 2.43 -9.76 -20.89
C ASP A 109 3.80 -9.97 -20.22
N GLU A 110 4.67 -10.72 -20.90
CA GLU A 110 6.02 -11.02 -20.40
C GLU A 110 6.89 -9.76 -20.24
N GLU A 111 6.66 -8.74 -21.08
CA GLU A 111 7.45 -7.52 -21.00
C GLU A 111 7.05 -6.67 -19.78
N LEU A 112 5.78 -6.60 -19.45
CA LEU A 112 5.29 -5.98 -18.22
C LEU A 112 5.90 -6.66 -16.98
N ILE A 113 5.89 -7.98 -16.93
CA ILE A 113 6.45 -8.74 -15.80
C ILE A 113 7.95 -8.50 -15.68
N LYS A 114 8.70 -8.47 -16.78
CA LYS A 114 10.14 -8.13 -16.75
C LYS A 114 10.39 -6.70 -16.25
N GLN A 115 9.55 -5.74 -16.62
CA GLN A 115 9.65 -4.37 -16.09
C GLN A 115 9.41 -4.31 -14.59
N ILE A 116 8.48 -5.09 -14.05
CA ILE A 116 8.25 -5.20 -12.60
C ILE A 116 9.51 -5.71 -11.88
N PHE A 117 10.11 -6.80 -12.35
CA PHE A 117 11.33 -7.36 -11.73
C PHE A 117 12.58 -6.48 -11.96
N ALA A 118 12.53 -5.55 -12.88
CA ALA A 118 13.62 -4.59 -13.09
C ALA A 118 13.62 -3.43 -12.09
N ILE A 119 12.54 -3.20 -11.35
CA ILE A 119 12.42 -2.14 -10.34
C ILE A 119 13.38 -2.42 -9.18
N LYS A 120 14.29 -1.48 -8.89
CA LYS A 120 15.32 -1.64 -7.84
C LYS A 120 15.20 -0.60 -6.71
N ASN A 121 14.45 0.48 -6.93
CA ASN A 121 14.31 1.57 -5.98
C ASN A 121 12.97 2.28 -6.14
N HIS A 122 12.68 3.16 -5.17
CA HIS A 122 11.42 3.88 -5.12
C HIS A 122 11.17 4.78 -6.35
N GLN A 123 12.20 5.46 -6.86
CA GLN A 123 12.06 6.33 -8.04
C GLN A 123 11.67 5.55 -9.31
N GLU A 124 12.23 4.36 -9.49
CA GLU A 124 11.86 3.48 -10.59
C GLU A 124 10.43 2.95 -10.42
N PHE A 125 10.03 2.66 -9.18
CA PHE A 125 8.66 2.26 -8.85
C PHE A 125 7.66 3.37 -9.17
N GLU A 126 7.90 4.61 -8.74
CA GLU A 126 7.05 5.75 -9.06
C GLU A 126 6.90 5.93 -10.58
N THR A 127 8.03 5.93 -11.30
CA THR A 127 8.05 6.06 -12.77
C THR A 127 7.26 4.92 -13.44
N PHE A 128 7.38 3.71 -12.92
CA PHE A 128 6.61 2.56 -13.40
C PHE A 128 5.11 2.77 -13.17
N VAL A 129 4.70 3.15 -11.95
CA VAL A 129 3.29 3.35 -11.59
C VAL A 129 2.67 4.48 -12.42
N GLU A 130 3.35 5.61 -12.58
CA GLU A 130 2.89 6.74 -13.41
C GLU A 130 2.64 6.31 -14.84
N LYS A 131 3.63 5.64 -15.46
CA LYS A 131 3.50 5.12 -16.82
C LYS A 131 2.27 4.23 -16.98
N TRP A 132 2.06 3.28 -16.08
CA TRP A 132 1.00 2.30 -16.22
C TRP A 132 -0.38 2.83 -15.83
N ARG A 133 -0.44 3.93 -15.06
CA ARG A 133 -1.68 4.69 -14.86
C ARG A 133 -2.18 5.32 -16.16
N ASP A 134 -1.28 5.84 -16.98
CA ASP A 134 -1.61 6.34 -18.33
C ASP A 134 -2.09 5.22 -19.27
N GLU A 135 -1.69 3.97 -18.98
CA GLU A 135 -2.06 2.76 -19.74
C GLU A 135 -3.25 1.99 -19.13
N GLY A 136 -3.92 2.57 -18.13
CA GLY A 136 -5.18 2.04 -17.58
C GLY A 136 -5.06 1.29 -16.25
N MET A 137 -3.95 1.40 -15.52
CA MET A 137 -3.90 1.01 -14.12
C MET A 137 -4.67 2.03 -13.28
N HIS A 138 -5.40 1.58 -12.27
CA HIS A 138 -6.18 2.47 -11.41
C HIS A 138 -5.28 3.47 -10.66
N ASN A 139 -5.75 4.73 -10.54
CA ASN A 139 -5.06 5.75 -9.79
C ASN A 139 -5.47 5.69 -8.32
N ASP A 140 -4.86 4.78 -7.58
CA ASP A 140 -5.02 4.59 -6.13
C ASP A 140 -3.69 4.21 -5.50
N ASP A 141 -3.66 4.07 -4.16
CA ASP A 141 -2.47 3.70 -3.41
C ASP A 141 -1.90 2.37 -3.89
N SER A 142 -0.65 2.40 -4.35
CA SER A 142 -0.02 1.28 -5.02
C SER A 142 1.11 0.71 -4.16
N THR A 143 1.04 -0.57 -3.87
CA THR A 143 2.05 -1.32 -3.13
C THR A 143 2.50 -2.53 -3.91
N LEU A 144 3.81 -2.78 -3.91
CA LEU A 144 4.45 -3.92 -4.55
C LEU A 144 5.56 -4.47 -3.66
N VAL A 145 5.48 -5.77 -3.34
CA VAL A 145 6.59 -6.53 -2.73
C VAL A 145 6.96 -7.65 -3.68
N ILE A 146 8.24 -7.73 -4.02
CA ILE A 146 8.79 -8.77 -4.89
C ILE A 146 9.54 -9.78 -4.02
N VAL A 147 9.24 -11.07 -4.18
CA VAL A 147 9.92 -12.17 -3.50
C VAL A 147 10.49 -13.11 -4.55
N GLU A 148 11.81 -13.22 -4.58
CA GLU A 148 12.56 -14.11 -5.45
C GLU A 148 13.40 -15.08 -4.61
N TYR A 149 13.61 -16.30 -5.13
CA TYR A 149 14.51 -17.27 -4.52
C TYR A 149 15.94 -17.00 -4.99
N ASP A 150 16.86 -16.82 -4.05
CA ASP A 150 18.29 -16.57 -4.34
C ASP A 150 19.20 -17.80 -4.09
N GLY A 151 18.59 -18.96 -3.98
CA GLY A 151 19.31 -20.20 -3.71
C GLY A 151 19.71 -20.41 -2.24
N LYS A 152 19.22 -19.57 -1.32
CA LYS A 152 19.51 -19.65 0.12
C LYS A 152 18.23 -19.84 0.92
N ASP A 153 18.39 -20.50 2.09
CA ASP A 153 17.27 -20.69 3.03
C ASP A 153 17.03 -19.48 3.95
N GLU A 154 17.77 -18.39 3.79
CA GLU A 154 17.66 -17.19 4.60
C GLU A 154 17.04 -16.03 3.79
N PHE A 155 16.03 -15.38 4.36
CA PHE A 155 15.44 -14.18 3.75
C PHE A 155 16.37 -12.98 3.93
N ASN A 156 16.81 -12.40 2.84
CA ASN A 156 17.35 -11.05 2.83
C ASN A 156 16.19 -10.06 2.59
N LEU A 157 15.84 -9.31 3.63
CA LEU A 157 15.08 -8.08 3.44
C LEU A 157 16.01 -7.09 2.75
N GLY A 158 15.71 -6.74 1.50
CA GLY A 158 16.44 -5.71 0.77
C GLY A 158 16.53 -4.40 1.58
N GLU A 159 17.48 -3.57 1.24
CA GLU A 159 17.89 -2.40 2.02
C GLU A 159 16.69 -1.54 2.48
N ILE A 160 16.43 -1.58 3.79
CA ILE A 160 15.43 -0.76 4.48
C ILE A 160 15.90 0.72 4.58
N ASP A 161 17.12 1.03 4.15
CA ASP A 161 17.72 2.36 4.28
C ASP A 161 16.90 3.48 3.61
N ASP A 162 16.18 3.18 2.55
CA ASP A 162 15.32 4.15 1.89
C ASP A 162 14.08 4.54 2.72
N ILE A 163 13.49 3.61 3.47
CA ILE A 163 12.31 3.89 4.32
C ILE A 163 12.70 4.84 5.48
N ALA A 164 13.84 4.63 6.11
CA ALA A 164 14.32 5.51 7.17
C ALA A 164 14.64 6.93 6.67
N ASN A 165 15.00 7.08 5.40
CA ASN A 165 15.25 8.38 4.77
C ASN A 165 13.94 9.09 4.37
N LEU A 166 12.93 8.36 3.88
CA LEU A 166 11.59 8.89 3.59
C LEU A 166 10.92 9.45 4.85
N ILE A 167 10.94 8.71 5.96
CA ILE A 167 10.39 9.19 7.25
C ILE A 167 11.09 10.47 7.74
N LYS A 168 12.39 10.62 7.49
CA LYS A 168 13.14 11.84 7.84
C LYS A 168 12.78 13.04 6.95
N VAL A 169 12.41 12.82 5.70
CA VAL A 169 11.99 13.88 4.78
C VAL A 169 10.61 14.39 5.15
N GLU A 170 9.65 13.52 5.41
CA GLU A 170 8.30 13.91 5.85
C GLU A 170 8.32 14.70 7.16
N SER A 171 9.10 14.26 8.15
CA SER A 171 9.25 14.96 9.42
C SER A 171 9.91 16.35 9.32
N LYS A 172 10.66 16.62 8.25
CA LYS A 172 11.22 17.95 7.97
C LYS A 172 10.23 18.86 7.27
N ASN A 173 9.39 18.30 6.39
CA ASN A 173 8.36 19.06 5.69
C ASN A 173 7.27 19.54 6.64
N GLU A 174 6.80 18.68 7.56
CA GLU A 174 5.84 19.07 8.61
C GLU A 174 6.38 20.19 9.52
N LYS A 175 7.67 20.20 9.87
CA LYS A 175 8.27 21.28 10.65
C LYS A 175 8.42 22.60 9.89
N ASN A 176 8.59 22.55 8.58
CA ASN A 176 8.68 23.76 7.75
C ASN A 176 7.29 24.40 7.55
N GLU A 177 6.24 23.60 7.36
CA GLU A 177 4.86 24.10 7.24
C GLU A 177 4.36 24.74 8.54
N LEU A 178 4.66 24.13 9.71
CA LEU A 178 4.33 24.71 11.02
C LEU A 178 5.02 26.06 11.30
N ASN A 179 6.25 26.24 10.80
CA ASN A 179 6.99 27.49 10.99
C ASN A 179 6.55 28.61 10.01
N GLU A 180 5.95 28.27 8.87
CA GLU A 180 5.40 29.27 7.93
C GLU A 180 4.05 29.82 8.40
N ASP A 181 3.23 29.03 9.06
CA ASP A 181 1.94 29.46 9.62
C ASP A 181 2.11 30.35 10.85
N ASP A 182 3.10 30.09 11.72
CA ASP A 182 3.41 30.96 12.86
C ASP A 182 3.93 32.34 12.42
N ASN A 183 4.73 32.41 11.37
CA ASN A 183 5.21 33.69 10.82
C ASN A 183 4.11 34.54 10.12
N LYS A 184 3.04 33.90 9.64
CA LYS A 184 1.89 34.64 9.06
C LYS A 184 0.97 35.21 10.14
N SER A 185 0.87 34.57 11.30
CA SER A 185 0.05 35.05 12.41
C SER A 185 0.65 36.28 13.11
N GLU A 186 1.99 36.38 13.22
CA GLU A 186 2.66 37.54 13.79
C GLU A 186 2.59 38.81 12.90
N LYS A 187 2.67 38.63 11.57
CA LYS A 187 2.55 39.79 10.64
C LYS A 187 1.16 40.42 10.60
N ASN A 188 0.13 39.65 10.81
CA ASN A 188 -1.25 40.17 10.82
C ASN A 188 -1.62 40.88 12.13
N SER A 189 -0.90 40.62 13.25
CA SER A 189 -1.10 41.34 14.51
C SER A 189 -0.47 42.74 14.49
N ASP A 190 0.67 42.90 13.84
CA ASP A 190 1.35 44.22 13.76
C ASP A 190 0.64 45.23 12.81
N GLU A 191 -0.01 44.75 11.76
CA GLU A 191 -0.77 45.63 10.85
C GLU A 191 -2.09 46.10 11.48
N SER A 192 -2.72 45.31 12.36
CA SER A 192 -3.95 45.74 13.04
C SER A 192 -3.71 46.73 14.17
N GLU A 193 -2.57 46.74 14.86
CA GLU A 193 -2.22 47.73 15.85
C GLU A 193 -1.85 49.11 15.26
N LYS A 194 -1.33 49.11 14.03
CA LYS A 194 -0.98 50.35 13.35
C LYS A 194 -2.21 51.12 12.83
N ALA A 195 -3.24 50.39 12.39
CA ALA A 195 -4.48 50.97 11.89
C ALA A 195 -5.34 51.64 13.00
N ILE A 196 -5.17 51.29 14.26
CA ILE A 196 -5.92 51.89 15.39
C ILE A 196 -5.27 53.19 15.90
N LYS A 197 -4.01 53.46 15.62
CA LYS A 197 -3.30 54.66 16.08
C LYS A 197 -3.52 55.88 15.18
N ASP A 198 -4.03 55.73 13.98
CA ASP A 198 -4.27 56.85 13.02
C ASP A 198 -5.69 57.39 13.07
N ILE A 199 -6.53 56.97 14.05
CA ILE A 199 -7.95 57.42 14.17
C ILE A 199 -8.21 58.21 15.47
N ASN A 200 -7.17 58.69 16.21
CA ASN A 200 -7.36 59.60 17.37
C ASN A 200 -6.59 60.88 17.19
#